data_899b081583f63ed6b5dd315b6552b88d
#
_entry.id   899b081583f63ed6b5dd315b6552b88d
#
_cell.length_a   1.000
_cell.length_b   1.000
_cell.length_c   1.000
_cell.angle_alpha   90.00
_cell.angle_beta   90.00
_cell.angle_gamma   90.00
#
_symmetry.space_group_name_H-M   'P 1'
#
loop_
_entity.id
_entity.type
_entity.pdbx_description
1 polymer ?
#
loop_
_entity_poly.entity_id
_entity_poly.type
_entity_poly.pdbx_seq_one_letter_code
_entity_poly.pdbx_strand_id
1 'polypeptide(L)'
;DLDAAILVHPWDMMGTDSMPKYWMPWLVGMPAEQSRAACALIFGGVLQQFPRLKVMLAHGGGSFPYTIGRIEHGFKMRPDLVATDNPHNPRDYFKQLYFDSCVHDDRALRYLLDTVGSERVMLGTDYPFPLGEQEPGSGILGLNLDVEDQEQLFNRTALSWLGRDRRHFEQKS
;
A
#
# COMPACT_ATOMS: atom_id res chain seq x y z
N ASP A 1 13.11 14.99 9.50
CA ASP A 1 14.55 15.28 9.51
C ASP A 1 15.42 14.05 9.21
N LEU A 2 14.87 12.82 9.35
CA LEU A 2 15.63 11.58 9.08
C LEU A 2 15.53 11.09 7.62
N ASP A 3 14.61 11.64 6.83
CA ASP A 3 14.28 11.20 5.48
C ASP A 3 14.04 9.67 5.40
N ALA A 4 13.45 9.10 6.45
CA ALA A 4 13.19 7.68 6.56
C ALA A 4 11.92 7.30 5.80
N ALA A 5 11.96 6.16 5.13
CA ALA A 5 10.78 5.51 4.56
C ALA A 5 10.06 4.66 5.63
N ILE A 6 8.74 4.66 5.62
CA ILE A 6 7.90 3.96 6.59
C ILE A 6 7.13 2.85 5.87
N LEU A 7 7.31 1.60 6.34
CA LEU A 7 6.46 0.47 5.97
C LEU A 7 5.37 0.30 7.04
N VAL A 8 4.12 0.34 6.62
CA VAL A 8 2.96 0.00 7.44
C VAL A 8 2.58 -1.45 7.19
N HIS A 9 2.84 -2.30 8.18
CA HIS A 9 2.51 -3.72 8.15
C HIS A 9 1.69 -4.09 9.40
N PRO A 10 0.43 -4.56 9.25
CA PRO A 10 -0.40 -4.93 10.39
C PRO A 10 0.15 -6.18 11.10
N TRP A 11 0.04 -6.20 12.41
CA TRP A 11 0.38 -7.37 13.21
C TRP A 11 -0.74 -7.74 14.20
N ASP A 12 -1.29 -6.75 14.89
CA ASP A 12 -2.40 -6.94 15.84
C ASP A 12 -3.70 -6.47 15.17
N MET A 13 -4.36 -7.40 14.47
CA MET A 13 -5.50 -7.08 13.62
C MET A 13 -6.75 -6.78 14.43
N MET A 14 -7.51 -5.77 13.97
CA MET A 14 -8.81 -5.44 14.54
C MET A 14 -9.77 -6.64 14.49
N GLY A 15 -10.61 -6.78 15.50
CA GLY A 15 -11.65 -7.79 15.53
C GLY A 15 -11.16 -9.23 15.75
N THR A 16 -9.91 -9.43 16.15
CA THR A 16 -9.34 -10.77 16.41
C THR A 16 -10.21 -11.59 17.34
N ASP A 17 -10.75 -10.99 18.40
CA ASP A 17 -11.63 -11.67 19.37
C ASP A 17 -12.93 -12.18 18.73
N SER A 18 -13.42 -11.53 17.67
CA SER A 18 -14.61 -11.94 16.92
C SER A 18 -14.30 -12.96 15.80
N MET A 19 -13.02 -13.20 15.52
CA MET A 19 -12.54 -14.05 14.44
C MET A 19 -11.61 -15.19 14.91
N PRO A 20 -12.05 -16.05 15.89
CA PRO A 20 -11.15 -17.01 16.54
C PRO A 20 -10.82 -18.25 15.68
N LYS A 21 -11.40 -18.40 14.50
CA LYS A 21 -11.26 -19.58 13.63
C LYS A 21 -10.88 -19.20 12.21
N TYR A 22 -10.45 -20.22 11.44
CA TYR A 22 -10.21 -20.16 9.99
C TYR A 22 -9.14 -19.14 9.59
N TRP A 23 -8.23 -18.83 10.49
CA TRP A 23 -7.17 -17.84 10.26
C TRP A 23 -7.68 -16.46 9.82
N MET A 24 -8.93 -16.16 10.12
CA MET A 24 -9.62 -14.93 9.69
C MET A 24 -8.94 -13.63 10.11
N PRO A 25 -8.23 -13.51 11.24
CA PRO A 25 -7.48 -12.29 11.53
C PRO A 25 -6.49 -11.93 10.40
N TRP A 26 -5.78 -12.90 9.83
CA TRP A 26 -4.87 -12.69 8.70
C TRP A 26 -5.59 -12.53 7.37
N LEU A 27 -6.62 -13.35 7.11
CA LEU A 27 -7.32 -13.34 5.83
C LEU A 27 -8.25 -12.13 5.65
N VAL A 28 -8.83 -11.63 6.74
CA VAL A 28 -9.85 -10.56 6.72
C VAL A 28 -9.40 -9.34 7.53
N GLY A 29 -8.90 -9.57 8.74
CA GLY A 29 -8.48 -8.50 9.64
C GLY A 29 -7.31 -7.68 9.09
N MET A 30 -6.30 -8.33 8.56
CA MET A 30 -5.10 -7.68 8.03
C MET A 30 -5.39 -6.73 6.85
N PRO A 31 -6.15 -7.11 5.81
CA PRO A 31 -6.60 -6.17 4.79
C PRO A 31 -7.43 -5.00 5.32
N ALA A 32 -8.26 -5.23 6.35
CA ALA A 32 -9.04 -4.17 6.97
C ALA A 32 -8.17 -3.18 7.76
N GLU A 33 -7.14 -3.67 8.47
CA GLU A 33 -6.19 -2.81 9.18
C GLU A 33 -5.40 -1.90 8.25
N GLN A 34 -5.03 -2.35 7.06
CA GLN A 34 -4.41 -1.49 6.05
C GLN A 34 -5.31 -0.31 5.68
N SER A 35 -6.60 -0.58 5.45
CA SER A 35 -7.57 0.48 5.15
C SER A 35 -7.74 1.44 6.33
N ARG A 36 -7.79 0.92 7.56
CA ARG A 36 -7.86 1.72 8.78
C ARG A 36 -6.63 2.62 8.93
N ALA A 37 -5.43 2.07 8.73
CA ALA A 37 -4.18 2.82 8.80
C ALA A 37 -4.12 3.94 7.74
N ALA A 38 -4.47 3.63 6.48
CA ALA A 38 -4.55 4.63 5.42
C ALA A 38 -5.53 5.76 5.75
N CYS A 39 -6.74 5.42 6.18
CA CYS A 39 -7.74 6.40 6.59
C CYS A 39 -7.27 7.26 7.77
N ALA A 40 -6.62 6.67 8.77
CA ALA A 40 -6.09 7.40 9.92
C ALA A 40 -5.03 8.42 9.51
N LEU A 41 -4.10 8.03 8.62
CA LEU A 41 -3.05 8.92 8.11
C LEU A 41 -3.63 10.06 7.26
N ILE A 42 -4.64 9.76 6.44
CA ILE A 42 -5.27 10.73 5.53
C ILE A 42 -6.17 11.68 6.33
N PHE A 43 -7.16 11.15 7.04
CA PHE A 43 -8.15 11.99 7.73
C PHE A 43 -7.57 12.74 8.92
N GLY A 44 -6.58 12.15 9.63
CA GLY A 44 -5.83 12.84 10.68
C GLY A 44 -4.85 13.91 10.16
N GLY A 45 -4.81 14.17 8.85
CA GLY A 45 -4.02 15.23 8.24
C GLY A 45 -2.50 14.99 8.22
N VAL A 46 -2.04 13.77 8.58
CA VAL A 46 -0.60 13.47 8.65
C VAL A 46 0.08 13.66 7.29
N LEU A 47 -0.52 13.13 6.24
CA LEU A 47 0.04 13.24 4.88
C LEU A 47 -0.04 14.68 4.34
N GLN A 48 -1.03 15.45 4.77
CA GLN A 48 -1.15 16.88 4.45
C GLN A 48 -0.07 17.70 5.16
N GLN A 49 0.16 17.41 6.42
CA GLN A 49 1.15 18.11 7.25
C GLN A 49 2.59 17.75 6.83
N PHE A 50 2.81 16.52 6.41
CA PHE A 50 4.12 15.99 6.02
C PHE A 50 4.14 15.48 4.57
N PRO A 51 4.08 16.38 3.57
CA PRO A 51 3.92 15.98 2.15
C PRO A 51 5.12 15.20 1.58
N ARG A 52 6.26 15.20 2.27
CA ARG A 52 7.45 14.42 1.88
C ARG A 52 7.57 13.08 2.63
N LEU A 53 6.60 12.75 3.47
CA LEU A 53 6.61 11.48 4.19
C LEU A 53 6.39 10.32 3.21
N LYS A 54 7.32 9.36 3.23
CA LYS A 54 7.31 8.19 2.34
C LYS A 54 6.70 7.01 3.08
N VAL A 55 5.42 6.74 2.83
CA VAL A 55 4.66 5.67 3.49
C VAL A 55 4.30 4.61 2.45
N MET A 56 4.67 3.35 2.71
CA MET A 56 4.24 2.18 1.97
C MET A 56 3.23 1.38 2.80
N LEU A 57 2.16 0.95 2.18
CA LEU A 57 1.16 0.06 2.73
C LEU A 57 1.42 -1.36 2.19
N ALA A 58 1.66 -2.32 3.08
CA ALA A 58 1.87 -3.71 2.70
C ALA A 58 0.61 -4.35 2.09
N HIS A 59 0.78 -5.47 1.38
CA HIS A 59 -0.29 -6.29 0.79
C HIS A 59 -1.21 -5.48 -0.15
N GLY A 60 -0.58 -4.70 -1.04
CA GLY A 60 -1.31 -3.82 -1.97
C GLY A 60 -2.19 -2.77 -1.28
N GLY A 61 -1.92 -2.45 0.00
CA GLY A 61 -2.77 -1.59 0.82
C GLY A 61 -4.05 -2.27 1.31
N GLY A 62 -4.10 -3.60 1.26
CA GLY A 62 -5.24 -4.40 1.73
C GLY A 62 -6.53 -4.07 0.97
N SER A 63 -7.60 -3.74 1.68
CA SER A 63 -8.86 -3.36 1.05
C SER A 63 -8.96 -1.87 0.68
N PHE A 64 -7.96 -1.03 1.02
CA PHE A 64 -8.03 0.42 0.85
C PHE A 64 -8.23 0.85 -0.63
N PRO A 65 -7.46 0.36 -1.62
CA PRO A 65 -7.66 0.75 -3.02
C PRO A 65 -9.05 0.36 -3.55
N TYR A 66 -9.58 -0.79 -3.14
CA TYR A 66 -10.93 -1.23 -3.55
C TYR A 66 -12.06 -0.42 -2.91
N THR A 67 -11.86 0.03 -1.68
CA THR A 67 -12.89 0.75 -0.91
C THR A 67 -12.79 2.27 -1.04
N ILE A 68 -11.82 2.79 -1.79
CA ILE A 68 -11.60 4.24 -1.93
C ILE A 68 -12.85 4.98 -2.40
N GLY A 69 -13.63 4.40 -3.30
CA GLY A 69 -14.89 5.00 -3.76
C GLY A 69 -15.91 5.19 -2.63
N ARG A 70 -16.01 4.20 -1.72
CA ARG A 70 -16.86 4.32 -0.52
C ARG A 70 -16.33 5.39 0.45
N ILE A 71 -15.02 5.42 0.65
CA ILE A 71 -14.33 6.37 1.54
C ILE A 71 -14.53 7.80 1.02
N GLU A 72 -14.32 8.02 -0.28
CA GLU A 72 -14.54 9.30 -0.95
C GLU A 72 -16.00 9.73 -0.89
N HIS A 73 -16.93 8.79 -1.09
CA HIS A 73 -18.35 9.09 -0.97
C HIS A 73 -18.72 9.51 0.46
N GLY A 74 -18.23 8.79 1.47
CA GLY A 74 -18.42 9.15 2.88
C GLY A 74 -17.87 10.55 3.20
N PHE A 75 -16.68 10.88 2.69
CA PHE A 75 -16.07 12.20 2.81
C PHE A 75 -16.97 13.32 2.23
N LYS A 76 -17.59 13.08 1.06
CA LYS A 76 -18.52 14.04 0.43
C LYS A 76 -19.84 14.16 1.15
N MET A 77 -20.40 13.06 1.68
CA MET A 77 -21.72 13.02 2.28
C MET A 77 -21.75 13.46 3.74
N ARG A 78 -20.65 13.26 4.46
CA ARG A 78 -20.53 13.58 5.89
C ARG A 78 -19.21 14.31 6.19
N PRO A 79 -18.99 15.47 5.54
CA PRO A 79 -17.79 16.28 5.81
C PRO A 79 -17.70 16.73 7.27
N ASP A 80 -18.84 16.89 7.93
CA ASP A 80 -18.95 17.18 9.36
C ASP A 80 -18.30 16.13 10.27
N LEU A 81 -18.18 14.88 9.81
CA LEU A 81 -17.56 13.78 10.54
C LEU A 81 -16.19 13.38 10.00
N VAL A 82 -15.98 13.53 8.70
CA VAL A 82 -14.82 12.92 8.01
C VAL A 82 -13.77 13.96 7.63
N ALA A 83 -14.18 15.19 7.30
CA ALA A 83 -13.28 16.28 6.89
C ALA A 83 -12.91 17.24 8.05
N THR A 84 -12.87 16.73 9.28
CA THR A 84 -12.65 17.56 10.48
C THR A 84 -11.22 18.08 10.56
N ASP A 85 -10.24 17.22 10.31
CA ASP A 85 -8.81 17.57 10.45
C ASP A 85 -8.11 17.68 9.08
N ASN A 86 -8.73 17.15 8.02
CA ASN A 86 -8.21 17.25 6.66
C ASN A 86 -9.36 17.49 5.66
N PRO A 87 -9.43 18.69 5.03
CA PRO A 87 -10.49 19.03 4.09
C PRO A 87 -10.24 18.51 2.65
N HIS A 88 -9.13 17.80 2.39
CA HIS A 88 -8.77 17.34 1.05
C HIS A 88 -9.34 15.97 0.75
N ASN A 89 -9.63 15.72 -0.54
CA ASN A 89 -10.19 14.45 -1.00
C ASN A 89 -9.22 13.28 -0.69
N PRO A 90 -9.69 12.21 -0.03
CA PRO A 90 -8.84 11.07 0.32
C PRO A 90 -8.18 10.38 -0.88
N ARG A 91 -8.78 10.41 -2.06
CA ARG A 91 -8.21 9.84 -3.29
C ARG A 91 -6.93 10.56 -3.74
N ASP A 92 -6.79 11.84 -3.47
CA ASP A 92 -5.62 12.63 -3.88
C ASP A 92 -4.31 12.12 -3.25
N TYR A 93 -4.42 11.41 -2.11
CA TYR A 93 -3.28 10.87 -1.38
C TYR A 93 -2.68 9.60 -1.97
N PHE A 94 -3.30 8.97 -2.97
CA PHE A 94 -2.64 7.91 -3.74
C PHE A 94 -1.30 8.35 -4.35
N LYS A 95 -1.15 9.62 -4.63
CA LYS A 95 0.10 10.21 -5.15
C LYS A 95 1.25 10.26 -4.13
N GLN A 96 0.94 10.08 -2.84
CA GLN A 96 1.93 10.10 -1.75
C GLN A 96 2.17 8.71 -1.15
N LEU A 97 1.21 7.81 -1.28
CA LEU A 97 1.31 6.45 -0.76
C LEU A 97 2.01 5.52 -1.75
N TYR A 98 2.72 4.56 -1.21
CA TYR A 98 3.29 3.43 -1.94
C TYR A 98 2.62 2.14 -1.52
N PHE A 99 2.69 1.14 -2.38
CA PHE A 99 2.06 -0.17 -2.21
C PHE A 99 3.02 -1.26 -2.64
N ASP A 100 2.81 -2.47 -2.18
CA ASP A 100 3.51 -3.62 -2.72
C ASP A 100 2.63 -4.46 -3.66
N SER A 101 3.26 -5.41 -4.34
CA SER A 101 2.59 -6.31 -5.29
C SER A 101 2.02 -7.58 -4.65
N CYS A 102 2.14 -7.77 -3.32
CA CYS A 102 1.74 -8.98 -2.63
C CYS A 102 0.22 -9.06 -2.44
N VAL A 103 -0.51 -9.29 -3.53
CA VAL A 103 -1.99 -9.32 -3.57
C VAL A 103 -2.58 -10.68 -4.00
N HIS A 104 -1.73 -11.65 -4.42
CA HIS A 104 -2.07 -13.05 -4.74
C HIS A 104 -3.13 -13.24 -5.84
N ASP A 105 -3.39 -12.22 -6.66
CA ASP A 105 -4.35 -12.27 -7.77
C ASP A 105 -3.96 -11.26 -8.86
N ASP A 106 -3.83 -11.73 -10.10
CA ASP A 106 -3.41 -10.89 -11.23
C ASP A 106 -4.39 -9.75 -11.52
N ARG A 107 -5.68 -9.98 -11.32
CA ARG A 107 -6.71 -8.95 -11.55
C ARG A 107 -6.66 -7.90 -10.44
N ALA A 108 -6.37 -8.31 -9.20
CA ALA A 108 -6.19 -7.39 -8.10
C ALA A 108 -4.95 -6.52 -8.33
N LEU A 109 -3.83 -7.11 -8.77
CA LEU A 109 -2.62 -6.35 -9.09
C LEU A 109 -2.85 -5.40 -10.27
N ARG A 110 -3.55 -5.83 -11.33
CA ARG A 110 -3.93 -4.96 -12.45
C ARG A 110 -4.77 -3.79 -11.98
N TYR A 111 -5.81 -4.04 -11.18
CA TYR A 111 -6.64 -2.98 -10.61
C TYR A 111 -5.84 -1.99 -9.77
N LEU A 112 -4.90 -2.48 -8.96
CA LEU A 112 -4.02 -1.63 -8.15
C LEU A 112 -3.20 -0.71 -9.06
N LEU A 113 -2.53 -1.27 -10.09
CA LEU A 113 -1.74 -0.50 -11.06
C LEU A 113 -2.58 0.55 -11.79
N ASP A 114 -3.78 0.19 -12.27
CA ASP A 114 -4.71 1.11 -12.94
C ASP A 114 -5.19 2.23 -12.00
N THR A 115 -5.19 1.98 -10.69
CA THR A 115 -5.68 2.92 -9.69
C THR A 115 -4.60 3.90 -9.22
N VAL A 116 -3.37 3.44 -9.01
CA VAL A 116 -2.31 4.23 -8.36
C VAL A 116 -1.10 4.52 -9.25
N GLY A 117 -0.94 3.80 -10.36
CA GLY A 117 0.22 3.87 -11.27
C GLY A 117 1.36 2.92 -10.85
N SER A 118 2.16 2.50 -11.83
CA SER A 118 3.31 1.60 -11.60
C SER A 118 4.39 2.24 -10.72
N GLU A 119 4.52 3.56 -10.75
CA GLU A 119 5.46 4.31 -9.94
C GLU A 119 5.10 4.35 -8.44
N ARG A 120 3.98 3.75 -8.05
CA ARG A 120 3.52 3.62 -6.66
C ARG A 120 3.49 2.19 -6.15
N VAL A 121 3.72 1.22 -7.02
CA VAL A 121 3.72 -0.20 -6.66
C VAL A 121 5.13 -0.76 -6.78
N MET A 122 5.58 -1.48 -5.76
CA MET A 122 6.88 -2.16 -5.75
C MET A 122 6.73 -3.64 -5.44
N LEU A 123 7.72 -4.44 -5.83
CA LEU A 123 7.77 -5.85 -5.46
C LEU A 123 7.71 -6.01 -3.93
N GLY A 124 6.75 -6.78 -3.45
CA GLY A 124 6.66 -7.26 -2.08
C GLY A 124 6.45 -8.76 -2.05
N THR A 125 7.05 -9.43 -1.08
CA THR A 125 7.03 -10.90 -0.99
C THR A 125 6.38 -11.43 0.28
N ASP A 126 6.27 -10.60 1.30
CA ASP A 126 5.83 -10.99 2.64
C ASP A 126 6.64 -12.16 3.25
N TYR A 127 7.90 -12.35 2.77
CA TYR A 127 8.82 -13.35 3.32
C TYR A 127 9.19 -13.00 4.77
N PRO A 128 9.22 -13.95 5.72
CA PRO A 128 9.09 -15.42 5.57
C PRO A 128 7.70 -15.97 5.95
N PHE A 129 6.66 -15.19 5.84
CA PHE A 129 5.33 -15.58 6.30
C PHE A 129 4.64 -16.57 5.35
N PRO A 130 3.72 -17.44 5.90
CA PRO A 130 3.04 -18.44 5.07
C PRO A 130 2.13 -17.86 3.96
N LEU A 131 1.68 -16.60 4.10
CA LEU A 131 0.96 -15.87 3.06
C LEU A 131 1.89 -15.15 2.07
N GLY A 132 3.22 -15.27 2.24
CA GLY A 132 4.17 -14.67 1.32
C GLY A 132 4.17 -15.33 -0.07
N GLU A 133 4.69 -14.62 -1.06
CA GLU A 133 4.89 -15.15 -2.41
C GLU A 133 5.94 -16.26 -2.39
N GLN A 134 5.58 -17.43 -2.90
CA GLN A 134 6.51 -18.57 -3.02
C GLN A 134 7.52 -18.37 -4.16
N GLU A 135 7.10 -17.68 -5.22
CA GLU A 135 7.92 -17.31 -6.37
C GLU A 135 7.88 -15.77 -6.51
N PRO A 136 8.81 -15.06 -5.85
CA PRO A 136 8.82 -13.60 -5.84
C PRO A 136 8.78 -12.97 -7.23
N GLY A 137 7.78 -12.13 -7.46
CA GLY A 137 7.60 -11.41 -8.72
C GLY A 137 6.87 -12.19 -9.82
N SER A 138 6.44 -13.44 -9.58
CA SER A 138 5.67 -14.21 -10.57
C SER A 138 4.37 -13.49 -10.99
N GLY A 139 3.67 -12.88 -10.06
CA GLY A 139 2.47 -12.08 -10.34
C GLY A 139 2.76 -10.89 -11.25
N ILE A 140 3.88 -10.18 -11.05
CA ILE A 140 4.28 -9.07 -11.92
C ILE A 140 4.57 -9.56 -13.34
N LEU A 141 5.33 -10.66 -13.47
CA LEU A 141 5.66 -11.26 -14.77
C LEU A 141 4.42 -11.77 -15.50
N GLY A 142 3.44 -12.34 -14.77
CA GLY A 142 2.18 -12.85 -15.30
C GLY A 142 1.30 -11.77 -15.93
N LEU A 143 1.45 -10.51 -15.55
CA LEU A 143 0.66 -9.41 -16.10
C LEU A 143 1.04 -8.99 -17.53
N ASN A 144 2.15 -9.46 -18.07
CA ASN A 144 2.66 -9.07 -19.40
C ASN A 144 2.74 -7.53 -19.57
N LEU A 145 3.25 -6.84 -18.56
CA LEU A 145 3.52 -5.41 -18.58
C LEU A 145 4.64 -5.10 -19.58
N ASP A 146 4.72 -3.86 -20.03
CA ASP A 146 5.89 -3.42 -20.78
C ASP A 146 7.15 -3.40 -19.90
N VAL A 147 8.32 -3.26 -20.53
CA VAL A 147 9.62 -3.31 -19.84
C VAL A 147 9.78 -2.18 -18.83
N GLU A 148 9.22 -1.01 -19.12
CA GLU A 148 9.34 0.15 -18.24
C GLU A 148 8.54 -0.04 -16.96
N ASP A 149 7.29 -0.49 -17.06
CA ASP A 149 6.46 -0.82 -15.91
C ASP A 149 7.05 -1.98 -15.09
N GLN A 150 7.56 -3.04 -15.75
CA GLN A 150 8.24 -4.12 -15.03
C GLN A 150 9.45 -3.61 -14.23
N GLU A 151 10.32 -2.80 -14.84
CA GLU A 151 11.44 -2.21 -14.11
C GLU A 151 10.98 -1.27 -12.99
N GLN A 152 9.87 -0.57 -13.19
CA GLN A 152 9.28 0.28 -12.15
C GLN A 152 8.94 -0.57 -10.92
N LEU A 153 8.17 -1.65 -11.11
CA LEU A 153 7.75 -2.52 -10.01
C LEU A 153 8.91 -3.28 -9.37
N PHE A 154 9.85 -3.80 -10.15
CA PHE A 154 10.95 -4.63 -9.63
C PHE A 154 12.02 -3.83 -8.88
N ASN A 155 12.22 -2.56 -9.20
CA ASN A 155 13.30 -1.81 -8.55
C ASN A 155 13.09 -0.30 -8.40
N ARG A 156 12.61 0.43 -9.43
CA ARG A 156 12.62 1.91 -9.42
C ARG A 156 11.73 2.49 -8.33
N THR A 157 10.53 1.92 -8.11
CA THR A 157 9.59 2.38 -7.09
C THR A 157 10.17 2.19 -5.69
N ALA A 158 10.80 1.04 -5.40
CA ALA A 158 11.44 0.80 -4.12
C ALA A 158 12.61 1.77 -3.86
N LEU A 159 13.44 2.03 -4.88
CA LEU A 159 14.53 3.01 -4.79
C LEU A 159 14.00 4.43 -4.52
N SER A 160 12.94 4.83 -5.20
CA SER A 160 12.26 6.12 -5.00
C SER A 160 11.71 6.23 -3.58
N TRP A 161 11.01 5.21 -3.10
CA TRP A 161 10.47 5.15 -1.73
C TRP A 161 11.58 5.24 -0.69
N LEU A 162 12.68 4.51 -0.86
CA LEU A 162 13.84 4.57 0.02
C LEU A 162 14.61 5.90 -0.07
N GLY A 163 14.44 6.67 -1.14
CA GLY A 163 15.25 7.84 -1.42
C GLY A 163 16.71 7.47 -1.73
N ARG A 164 16.93 6.37 -2.44
CA ARG A 164 18.23 5.83 -2.83
C ARG A 164 18.31 5.64 -4.33
N ASP A 165 19.51 5.67 -4.86
CA ASP A 165 19.79 5.21 -6.23
C ASP A 165 20.41 3.80 -6.24
N ARG A 166 20.41 3.16 -7.39
CA ARG A 166 20.90 1.80 -7.58
C ARG A 166 22.36 1.63 -7.15
N ARG A 167 23.21 2.63 -7.37
CA ARG A 167 24.63 2.62 -7.00
C ARG A 167 24.86 2.46 -5.51
N HIS A 168 23.90 2.84 -4.68
CA HIS A 168 23.97 2.63 -3.22
C HIS A 168 24.09 1.14 -2.86
N PHE A 169 23.54 0.25 -3.68
CA PHE A 169 23.51 -1.20 -3.44
C PHE A 169 24.57 -1.97 -4.24
N GLU A 170 25.16 -1.37 -5.27
CA GLU A 170 26.18 -2.00 -6.14
C GLU A 170 27.61 -1.94 -5.56
N GLN A 171 27.87 -1.17 -4.50
CA GLN A 171 29.22 -0.86 -4.02
C GLN A 171 29.81 -1.87 -3.03
N LYS A 172 29.32 -3.10 -2.91
CA LYS A 172 29.91 -4.13 -2.03
C LYS A 172 29.89 -5.51 -2.65
N SER A 173 30.58 -5.69 -3.72
CA SER A 173 31.00 -7.03 -4.17
C SER A 173 32.55 -7.10 -4.26
#